data_1b2bc7a6f8dff2786804a1ec621448b6
#
_entry.id   1b2bc7a6f8dff2786804a1ec621448b6
#
_cell.length_a   1.000
_cell.length_b   1.000
_cell.length_c   1.000
_cell.angle_alpha   90.00
_cell.angle_beta   90.00
_cell.angle_gamma   90.00
#
_symmetry.space_group_name_H-M   'P 1'
#
loop_
_entity.id
_entity.type
_entity.pdbx_description
1 polymer ?
#
loop_
_entity_poly.entity_id
_entity_poly.type
_entity_poly.pdbx_seq_one_letter_code
_entity_poly.pdbx_strand_id
1 'polypeptide(L)'
;MRKIIECVPNISEGSDMEKIKTISNVVEQIDGVKLLNVDPGKTTNRTVITFVGEPQNVIDAAFLLIQKAQELIDMSKHIGEHPRMG
;
A
#
# COMPACT_ATOMS: atom_id res chain seq x y z
N MET A 1 25.49 -10.00 -5.71
CA MET A 1 24.25 -10.04 -6.53
C MET A 1 23.10 -9.46 -5.73
N ARG A 2 22.38 -8.53 -6.33
CA ARG A 2 21.24 -7.92 -5.67
C ARG A 2 20.02 -8.82 -5.76
N LYS A 3 19.33 -8.95 -4.66
CA LYS A 3 18.03 -9.61 -4.66
C LYS A 3 16.96 -8.55 -4.82
N ILE A 4 16.01 -8.83 -5.71
CA ILE A 4 14.86 -7.96 -5.91
C ILE A 4 13.64 -8.78 -5.53
N ILE A 5 12.81 -8.22 -4.66
CA ILE A 5 11.56 -8.88 -4.28
C ILE A 5 10.39 -7.99 -4.63
N GLU A 6 9.26 -8.61 -4.85
CA GLU A 6 8.02 -7.95 -5.15
C GLU A 6 7.10 -8.01 -3.93
N CYS A 7 6.44 -6.92 -3.64
CA CYS A 7 5.48 -6.85 -2.56
C CYS A 7 4.14 -6.41 -3.15
N VAL A 8 3.08 -7.10 -2.77
CA VAL A 8 1.76 -6.87 -3.35
C VAL A 8 0.71 -6.75 -2.24
N PRO A 9 0.77 -5.68 -1.44
CA PRO A 9 -0.22 -5.49 -0.39
C PRO A 9 -1.57 -5.03 -0.93
N ASN A 10 -2.59 -5.32 -0.16
CA ASN A 10 -3.95 -4.84 -0.41
C ASN A 10 -4.34 -3.87 0.71
N ILE A 11 -5.00 -2.78 0.33
CA ILE A 11 -5.54 -1.85 1.32
C ILE A 11 -7.06 -1.80 1.19
N SER A 12 -7.74 -1.52 2.29
CA SER A 12 -9.21 -1.51 2.35
C SER A 12 -9.77 -0.16 1.90
N GLU A 13 -9.41 0.25 0.71
CA GLU A 13 -9.90 1.46 0.09
C GLU A 13 -9.86 1.28 -1.42
N GLY A 14 -11.01 1.35 -2.06
CA GLY A 14 -11.09 1.10 -3.50
C GLY A 14 -11.71 2.22 -4.30
N SER A 15 -12.17 3.29 -3.66
CA SER A 15 -12.90 4.35 -4.36
C SER A 15 -12.34 5.76 -4.20
N ASP A 16 -11.69 6.06 -3.07
CA ASP A 16 -11.11 7.38 -2.88
C ASP A 16 -9.72 7.44 -3.49
N MET A 17 -9.66 7.96 -4.71
CA MET A 17 -8.41 7.98 -5.48
C MET A 17 -7.33 8.87 -4.86
N GLU A 18 -7.72 9.91 -4.14
CA GLU A 18 -6.74 10.76 -3.47
C GLU A 18 -6.04 10.02 -2.34
N LYS A 19 -6.79 9.27 -1.54
CA LYS A 19 -6.21 8.46 -0.48
C LYS A 19 -5.31 7.38 -1.07
N ILE A 20 -5.79 6.69 -2.10
CA ILE A 20 -5.03 5.64 -2.77
C ILE A 20 -3.71 6.18 -3.30
N LYS A 21 -3.76 7.34 -3.96
CA LYS A 21 -2.58 7.96 -4.52
C LYS A 21 -1.58 8.36 -3.43
N THR A 22 -2.07 8.95 -2.36
CA THR A 22 -1.22 9.35 -1.24
C THR A 22 -0.55 8.15 -0.60
N ILE A 23 -1.31 7.08 -0.37
CA ILE A 23 -0.78 5.86 0.24
C ILE A 23 0.27 5.22 -0.68
N SER A 24 -0.03 5.11 -1.97
CA SER A 24 0.90 4.47 -2.89
C SER A 24 2.17 5.28 -3.09
N ASN A 25 2.08 6.61 -3.05
CA ASN A 25 3.24 7.47 -3.26
C ASN A 25 4.29 7.34 -2.17
N VAL A 26 3.90 6.93 -0.95
CA VAL A 26 4.89 6.84 0.14
C VAL A 26 5.93 5.75 -0.13
N VAL A 27 5.59 4.71 -0.89
CA VAL A 27 6.57 3.66 -1.18
C VAL A 27 7.70 4.17 -2.07
N GLU A 28 7.41 5.16 -2.89
CA GLU A 28 8.42 5.74 -3.77
C GLU A 28 9.37 6.70 -3.05
N GLN A 29 9.09 7.03 -1.81
CA GLN A 29 9.98 7.83 -0.99
C GLN A 29 11.19 7.04 -0.52
N ILE A 30 11.13 5.72 -0.58
CA ILE A 30 12.24 4.87 -0.21
C ILE A 30 13.13 4.66 -1.44
N ASP A 31 14.38 5.06 -1.35
CA ASP A 31 15.34 4.85 -2.43
C ASP A 31 15.45 3.36 -2.73
N GLY A 32 15.47 3.02 -4.00
CA GLY A 32 15.61 1.64 -4.43
C GLY A 32 14.30 0.88 -4.51
N VAL A 33 13.18 1.54 -4.26
CA VAL A 33 11.85 0.93 -4.40
C VAL A 33 11.16 1.56 -5.61
N LYS A 34 10.58 0.71 -6.44
CA LYS A 34 9.84 1.15 -7.61
C LYS A 34 8.39 0.70 -7.51
N LEU A 35 7.48 1.65 -7.63
CA LEU A 35 6.06 1.36 -7.69
C LEU A 35 5.71 0.90 -9.10
N LEU A 36 5.17 -0.31 -9.23
CA LEU A 36 4.86 -0.88 -10.54
C LEU A 36 3.41 -0.71 -10.93
N ASN A 37 2.50 -0.84 -9.96
CA ASN A 37 1.09 -0.82 -10.28
C ASN A 37 0.26 -0.44 -9.07
N VAL A 38 -0.86 0.23 -9.34
CA VAL A 38 -1.89 0.53 -8.34
C VAL A 38 -3.20 0.15 -9.01
N ASP A 39 -3.88 -0.84 -8.47
CA ASP A 39 -5.10 -1.38 -9.09
C ASP A 39 -6.28 -1.24 -8.14
N PRO A 40 -7.04 -0.13 -8.23
CA PRO A 40 -8.22 0.06 -7.39
C PRO A 40 -9.39 -0.78 -7.85
N GLY A 41 -10.08 -1.41 -6.89
CA GLY A 41 -11.27 -2.20 -7.17
C GLY A 41 -12.45 -1.65 -6.39
N LYS A 42 -13.34 -0.95 -7.04
CA LYS A 42 -14.51 -0.36 -6.39
C LYS A 42 -15.46 -1.40 -5.82
N THR A 43 -15.65 -2.49 -6.56
CA THR A 43 -16.58 -3.53 -6.17
C THR A 43 -16.17 -4.21 -4.86
N THR A 44 -14.86 -4.44 -4.70
CA THR A 44 -14.33 -5.08 -3.50
C THR A 44 -13.92 -4.08 -2.44
N ASN A 45 -13.92 -2.81 -2.77
CA ASN A 45 -13.41 -1.72 -1.93
C ASN A 45 -11.97 -2.00 -1.46
N ARG A 46 -11.15 -2.46 -2.39
CA ARG A 46 -9.75 -2.77 -2.13
C ARG A 46 -8.88 -2.23 -3.24
N THR A 47 -7.65 -1.93 -2.89
CA THR A 47 -6.64 -1.54 -3.87
C THR A 47 -5.44 -2.43 -3.71
N VAL A 48 -4.97 -2.99 -4.82
CA VAL A 48 -3.76 -3.79 -4.85
C VAL A 48 -2.62 -2.89 -5.29
N ILE A 49 -1.59 -2.80 -4.46
CA ILE A 49 -0.43 -1.94 -4.74
C ILE A 49 0.78 -2.86 -4.92
N THR A 50 1.45 -2.74 -6.06
CA THR A 50 2.60 -3.59 -6.38
C THR A 50 3.86 -2.76 -6.46
N PHE A 51 4.88 -3.13 -5.70
CA PHE A 51 6.18 -2.46 -5.76
C PHE A 51 7.31 -3.46 -5.58
N VAL A 52 8.49 -3.08 -6.06
CA VAL A 52 9.66 -3.95 -6.05
C VAL A 52 10.87 -3.19 -5.55
N GLY A 53 11.83 -3.92 -5.04
CA GLY A 53 13.10 -3.38 -4.58
C GLY A 53 13.93 -4.44 -3.86
N GLU A 54 15.05 -4.01 -3.31
CA GLU A 54 15.83 -4.90 -2.47
C GLU A 54 15.06 -5.18 -1.18
N PRO A 55 15.26 -6.35 -0.56
CA PRO A 55 14.45 -6.78 0.58
C PRO A 55 14.31 -5.74 1.69
N GLN A 56 15.42 -5.13 2.11
CA GLN A 56 15.38 -4.16 3.19
C GLN A 56 14.56 -2.93 2.80
N ASN A 57 14.72 -2.47 1.57
CA ASN A 57 14.01 -1.28 1.08
C ASN A 57 12.53 -1.56 0.94
N VAL A 58 12.17 -2.75 0.49
CA VAL A 58 10.77 -3.16 0.36
C VAL A 58 10.11 -3.26 1.73
N ILE A 59 10.82 -3.78 2.73
CA ILE A 59 10.30 -3.84 4.10
C ILE A 59 10.01 -2.43 4.61
N ASP A 60 10.94 -1.51 4.41
CA ASP A 60 10.77 -0.12 4.84
C ASP A 60 9.58 0.53 4.15
N ALA A 61 9.46 0.29 2.84
CA ALA A 61 8.35 0.84 2.07
C ALA A 61 7.01 0.26 2.52
N ALA A 62 6.98 -1.04 2.78
CA ALA A 62 5.75 -1.70 3.26
C ALA A 62 5.33 -1.12 4.61
N PHE A 63 6.28 -0.88 5.48
CA PHE A 63 6.00 -0.28 6.80
C PHE A 63 5.39 1.11 6.66
N LEU A 64 5.98 1.93 5.79
CA LEU A 64 5.45 3.27 5.54
C LEU A 64 4.06 3.22 4.92
N LEU A 65 3.83 2.28 4.01
CA LEU A 65 2.53 2.11 3.37
C LEU A 65 1.47 1.76 4.41
N ILE A 66 1.78 0.82 5.30
CA ILE A 66 0.86 0.41 6.36
C ILE A 66 0.55 1.60 7.26
N GLN A 67 1.58 2.34 7.65
CA GLN A 67 1.43 3.48 8.53
C GLN A 67 0.55 4.56 7.90
N LYS A 68 0.78 4.86 6.62
CA LYS A 68 -0.01 5.86 5.91
C LYS A 68 -1.45 5.38 5.71
N ALA A 69 -1.64 4.11 5.41
CA ALA A 69 -2.97 3.55 5.25
C ALA A 69 -3.77 3.65 6.54
N GLN A 70 -3.15 3.34 7.68
CA GLN A 70 -3.82 3.48 8.98
C GLN A 70 -4.20 4.92 9.27
N GLU A 71 -3.36 5.85 8.85
CA GLU A 71 -3.58 7.26 9.07
C GLU A 71 -4.75 7.80 8.25
N LEU A 72 -4.84 7.40 6.99
CA LEU A 72 -5.81 7.94 6.05
C LEU A 72 -7.12 7.17 5.99
N ILE A 73 -7.08 5.88 6.25
CA ILE A 73 -8.29 5.06 6.26
C ILE A 73 -8.82 5.05 7.69
N ASP A 74 -9.90 5.80 7.89
CA ASP A 74 -10.50 5.91 9.21
C ASP A 74 -11.30 4.65 9.55
N MET A 75 -10.72 3.80 10.33
CA MET A 75 -11.31 2.52 10.71
C MET A 75 -12.50 2.66 11.64
N SER A 76 -12.68 3.83 12.23
CA SER A 76 -13.86 4.05 13.07
C SER A 76 -15.15 4.03 12.24
N LYS A 77 -15.03 4.23 10.94
CA LYS A 77 -16.16 4.16 10.01
C LYS A 77 -16.46 2.72 9.58
N HIS A 78 -15.60 1.80 9.95
CA HIS A 78 -15.72 0.38 9.60
C HIS A 78 -15.90 -0.42 10.88
N ILE A 79 -17.03 -0.22 11.52
CA ILE A 79 -17.31 -0.82 12.82
C ILE A 79 -17.14 -2.34 12.76
N GLY A 80 -16.34 -2.86 13.68
CA GLY A 80 -16.11 -4.28 13.78
C GLY A 80 -15.13 -4.86 12.77
N GLU A 81 -14.54 -4.02 11.94
CA GLU A 81 -13.58 -4.47 10.94
C GLU A 81 -12.16 -4.03 11.28
N HIS A 82 -11.23 -4.86 10.90
CA HIS A 82 -9.81 -4.56 11.03
C HIS A 82 -9.25 -4.09 9.70
N PRO A 83 -8.16 -3.28 9.72
CA PRO A 83 -7.48 -2.94 8.48
C PRO A 83 -7.02 -4.23 7.79
N ARG A 84 -7.30 -4.33 6.52
CA ARG A 84 -6.88 -5.50 5.75
C ARG A 84 -5.74 -5.10 4.84
N MET A 85 -4.59 -5.65 5.14
CA MET A 85 -3.41 -5.49 4.33
C MET A 85 -2.81 -6.86 4.14
N GLY A 86 -2.60 -7.20 2.92
CA GLY A 86 -2.11 -8.53 2.63
C GLY A 86 -0.90 -8.55 1.76
#